data_d84f2cea552c7ecb5e28a6d9ac1b6d8b
#
_entry.id   d84f2cea552c7ecb5e28a6d9ac1b6d8b
#
_cell.length_a   1.000
_cell.length_b   1.000
_cell.length_c   1.000
_cell.angle_alpha   90.00
_cell.angle_beta   90.00
_cell.angle_gamma   90.00
#
_symmetry.space_group_name_H-M   'P 1'
#
loop_
_entity.id
_entity.type
_entity.pdbx_description
1 polymer ?
#
loop_
_entity_poly.entity_id
_entity_poly.type
_entity_poly.pdbx_seq_one_letter_code
_entity_poly.pdbx_strand_id
1 'polypeptide(L)'
;MGKYEVTQEEYASVMEGQKVTVEGVEYTLESNPSSCTKDSTEYTLFSGDVQEKRPVEGVTWYDAVWYCNALSEKKGLTKAYNIKVITVESNHITAATVSLVQNANGYRLPTEAEWEYAARGGDQNAAAWNYTFSGADKADGTSYSNSKNSGLDSVGWYCYNNITGETGDSDVTYNVEGCGTHEVGKKAANA
;
A
#
# COMPACT_ATOMS: atom_id res chain seq x y z
N MET A 1 5.22 -7.84 -10.70
CA MET A 1 4.59 -7.09 -9.61
C MET A 1 5.01 -7.72 -8.28
N GLY A 2 5.10 -6.95 -7.19
CA GLY A 2 5.36 -7.51 -5.86
C GLY A 2 4.24 -8.47 -5.46
N LYS A 3 4.57 -9.50 -4.69
CA LYS A 3 3.58 -10.46 -4.17
C LYS A 3 2.70 -9.83 -3.08
N TYR A 4 3.26 -8.89 -2.35
CA TYR A 4 2.62 -8.15 -1.27
C TYR A 4 2.77 -6.65 -1.50
N GLU A 5 2.01 -5.86 -0.76
CA GLU A 5 2.25 -4.43 -0.64
C GLU A 5 3.66 -4.18 -0.08
N VAL A 6 4.24 -3.04 -0.39
CA VAL A 6 5.51 -2.62 0.20
C VAL A 6 5.31 -2.40 1.69
N THR A 7 6.12 -3.08 2.51
CA THR A 7 6.03 -2.96 3.96
C THR A 7 6.71 -1.69 4.48
N GLN A 8 6.38 -1.29 5.72
CA GLN A 8 7.01 -0.16 6.39
C GLN A 8 8.54 -0.33 6.49
N GLU A 9 9.02 -1.55 6.82
CA GLU A 9 10.45 -1.86 6.86
C GLU A 9 11.11 -1.75 5.48
N GLU A 10 10.48 -2.30 4.43
CA GLU A 10 11.01 -2.23 3.08
C GLU A 10 11.11 -0.78 2.60
N TYR A 11 10.07 0.02 2.83
CA TYR A 11 10.04 1.43 2.48
C TYR A 11 11.15 2.20 3.22
N ALA A 12 11.21 2.08 4.54
CA ALA A 12 12.22 2.73 5.36
C ALA A 12 13.64 2.37 4.90
N SER A 13 13.91 1.10 4.64
CA SER A 13 15.23 0.62 4.20
C SER A 13 15.73 1.26 2.90
N VAL A 14 14.81 1.70 2.06
CA VAL A 14 15.12 2.33 0.76
C VAL A 14 15.15 3.85 0.87
N MET A 15 14.23 4.42 1.67
CA MET A 15 14.06 5.87 1.76
C MET A 15 14.94 6.53 2.81
N GLU A 16 15.51 5.77 3.74
CA GLU A 16 16.42 6.33 4.75
C GLU A 16 17.58 7.09 4.10
N GLY A 17 17.72 8.37 4.49
CA GLY A 17 18.75 9.26 3.98
C GLY A 17 18.54 9.76 2.54
N GLN A 18 17.41 9.45 1.90
CA GLN A 18 17.08 10.01 0.59
C GLN A 18 16.88 11.53 0.68
N LYS A 19 17.49 12.23 -0.27
CA LYS A 19 17.46 13.68 -0.33
C LYS A 19 17.10 14.18 -1.72
N VAL A 20 16.52 15.37 -1.76
CA VAL A 20 16.23 16.08 -3.01
C VAL A 20 16.56 17.55 -2.84
N THR A 21 17.04 18.18 -3.92
CA THR A 21 17.31 19.62 -3.94
C THR A 21 16.26 20.33 -4.79
N VAL A 22 15.58 21.30 -4.20
CA VAL A 22 14.60 22.17 -4.89
C VAL A 22 15.05 23.60 -4.71
N GLU A 23 15.27 24.32 -5.82
CA GLU A 23 15.73 25.74 -5.82
C GLU A 23 16.95 26.01 -4.92
N GLY A 24 17.87 25.04 -4.86
CA GLY A 24 19.09 25.15 -4.06
C GLY A 24 18.93 24.78 -2.58
N VAL A 25 17.75 24.44 -2.13
CA VAL A 25 17.47 23.94 -0.78
C VAL A 25 17.43 22.42 -0.78
N GLU A 26 18.19 21.79 0.11
CA GLU A 26 18.18 20.33 0.29
C GLU A 26 17.10 19.92 1.31
N TYR A 27 16.29 18.96 0.94
CA TYR A 27 15.25 18.34 1.77
C TYR A 27 15.59 16.87 1.97
N THR A 28 15.47 16.37 3.20
CA THR A 28 15.50 14.93 3.49
C THR A 28 14.06 14.41 3.37
N LEU A 29 13.86 13.34 2.59
CA LEU A 29 12.54 12.76 2.39
C LEU A 29 12.14 11.86 3.58
N GLU A 30 10.83 11.78 3.82
CA GLU A 30 10.28 10.97 4.90
C GLU A 30 10.49 9.47 4.63
N SER A 31 11.03 8.76 5.59
CA SER A 31 11.29 7.33 5.51
C SER A 31 10.33 6.48 6.34
N ASN A 32 9.59 7.09 7.26
CA ASN A 32 8.61 6.42 8.13
C ASN A 32 7.28 7.17 8.16
N PRO A 33 6.58 7.29 7.01
CA PRO A 33 5.40 8.14 6.87
C PRO A 33 4.15 7.57 7.53
N SER A 34 4.16 6.29 7.88
CA SER A 34 2.96 5.57 8.31
C SER A 34 2.40 6.07 9.64
N SER A 35 1.09 6.28 9.68
CA SER A 35 0.33 6.62 10.88
C SER A 35 -0.06 5.39 11.70
N CYS A 36 -0.20 4.22 11.05
CA CYS A 36 -0.52 2.95 11.71
C CYS A 36 0.72 2.36 12.39
N THR A 37 1.12 2.94 13.52
CA THR A 37 2.30 2.58 14.29
C THR A 37 1.94 2.16 15.71
N LYS A 38 2.85 1.48 16.39
CA LYS A 38 2.70 1.09 17.80
C LYS A 38 2.54 2.27 18.77
N ASP A 39 3.04 3.44 18.37
CA ASP A 39 3.02 4.65 19.18
C ASP A 39 1.85 5.59 18.77
N SER A 40 1.02 5.16 17.83
CA SER A 40 -0.15 5.91 17.40
C SER A 40 -1.22 5.94 18.49
N THR A 41 -1.84 7.11 18.69
CA THR A 41 -3.01 7.28 19.57
C THR A 41 -4.33 7.06 18.83
N GLU A 42 -4.29 7.01 17.50
CA GLU A 42 -5.47 6.88 16.64
C GLU A 42 -5.63 5.47 16.07
N TYR A 43 -4.51 4.77 15.85
CA TYR A 43 -4.47 3.46 15.17
C TYR A 43 -3.72 2.46 16.03
N THR A 44 -4.43 1.67 16.79
CA THR A 44 -3.83 0.64 17.64
C THR A 44 -3.45 -0.59 16.82
N LEU A 45 -2.28 -1.14 17.06
CA LEU A 45 -1.87 -2.40 16.45
C LEU A 45 -2.71 -3.56 16.99
N PHE A 46 -3.10 -4.49 16.13
CA PHE A 46 -3.64 -5.76 16.58
C PHE A 46 -2.60 -6.50 17.42
N SER A 47 -3.06 -7.13 18.48
CA SER A 47 -2.20 -7.94 19.35
C SER A 47 -1.50 -9.03 18.54
N GLY A 48 -0.18 -9.00 18.55
CA GLY A 48 0.67 -9.96 17.82
C GLY A 48 1.08 -9.54 16.41
N ASP A 49 0.57 -8.42 15.88
CA ASP A 49 1.07 -7.87 14.62
C ASP A 49 2.45 -7.21 14.80
N VAL A 50 3.29 -7.39 13.80
CA VAL A 50 4.60 -6.75 13.69
C VAL A 50 4.46 -5.52 12.80
N GLN A 51 4.66 -4.33 13.37
CA GLN A 51 4.47 -3.05 12.67
C GLN A 51 5.26 -3.01 11.36
N GLU A 52 6.50 -3.42 11.39
CA GLU A 52 7.44 -3.37 10.26
C GLU A 52 6.95 -4.18 9.06
N LYS A 53 6.09 -5.17 9.28
CA LYS A 53 5.49 -6.03 8.24
C LYS A 53 4.13 -5.53 7.74
N ARG A 54 3.64 -4.43 8.23
CA ARG A 54 2.44 -3.79 7.71
C ARG A 54 2.74 -3.04 6.42
N PRO A 55 1.77 -2.87 5.52
CA PRO A 55 1.96 -2.00 4.36
C PRO A 55 2.30 -0.58 4.80
N VAL A 56 3.19 0.07 4.06
CA VAL A 56 3.45 1.50 4.24
C VAL A 56 2.25 2.30 3.73
N GLU A 57 1.83 3.30 4.48
CA GLU A 57 0.79 4.28 4.09
C GLU A 57 1.27 5.70 4.42
N GLY A 58 0.47 6.72 4.10
CA GLY A 58 0.87 8.12 4.29
C GLY A 58 1.88 8.63 3.25
N VAL A 59 2.04 7.94 2.12
CA VAL A 59 2.93 8.33 1.02
C VAL A 59 2.16 9.06 -0.08
N THR A 60 2.79 10.06 -0.70
CA THR A 60 2.27 10.66 -1.92
C THR A 60 2.56 9.74 -3.14
N TRP A 61 1.86 9.97 -4.24
CA TRP A 61 2.19 9.29 -5.49
C TRP A 61 3.63 9.57 -5.94
N TYR A 62 4.11 10.79 -5.72
CA TYR A 62 5.48 11.19 -6.06
C TYR A 62 6.53 10.50 -5.18
N ASP A 63 6.23 10.30 -3.89
CA ASP A 63 7.10 9.54 -2.99
C ASP A 63 7.19 8.08 -3.44
N ALA A 64 6.07 7.47 -3.85
CA ALA A 64 6.05 6.12 -4.38
C ALA A 64 6.86 5.97 -5.68
N VAL A 65 6.80 6.98 -6.57
CA VAL A 65 7.62 7.05 -7.79
C VAL A 65 9.10 7.23 -7.46
N TRP A 66 9.42 8.07 -6.48
CA TRP A 66 10.79 8.24 -5.98
C TRP A 66 11.33 6.94 -5.39
N TYR A 67 10.54 6.29 -4.53
CA TYR A 67 10.88 4.98 -3.96
C TYR A 67 11.22 3.94 -5.05
N CYS A 68 10.43 3.85 -6.11
CA CYS A 68 10.70 2.95 -7.23
C CYS A 68 12.09 3.22 -7.85
N ASN A 69 12.45 4.48 -8.03
CA ASN A 69 13.76 4.86 -8.56
C ASN A 69 14.90 4.55 -7.58
N ALA A 70 14.72 4.87 -6.29
CA ALA A 70 15.70 4.60 -5.24
C ALA A 70 15.93 3.08 -5.08
N LEU A 71 14.86 2.28 -5.10
CA LEU A 71 14.94 0.82 -5.08
C LEU A 71 15.67 0.29 -6.33
N SER A 72 15.38 0.83 -7.51
CA SER A 72 16.06 0.45 -8.75
C SER A 72 17.57 0.69 -8.65
N GLU A 73 17.97 1.86 -8.17
CA GLU A 73 19.37 2.21 -7.97
C GLU A 73 20.04 1.29 -6.94
N LYS A 74 19.40 1.03 -5.80
CA LYS A 74 19.87 0.08 -4.77
C LYS A 74 20.09 -1.32 -5.31
N LYS A 75 19.33 -1.71 -6.35
CA LYS A 75 19.43 -3.02 -7.02
C LYS A 75 20.31 -3.00 -8.29
N GLY A 76 20.94 -1.88 -8.62
CA GLY A 76 21.78 -1.73 -9.82
C GLY A 76 20.98 -1.75 -11.14
N LEU A 77 19.70 -1.38 -11.09
CA LEU A 77 18.82 -1.34 -12.26
C LEU A 77 18.70 0.09 -12.79
N THR A 78 18.28 0.23 -14.04
CA THR A 78 18.00 1.53 -14.66
C THR A 78 16.71 2.11 -14.09
N LYS A 79 16.77 3.32 -13.53
CA LYS A 79 15.60 4.04 -13.01
C LYS A 79 14.49 4.11 -14.06
N ALA A 80 13.25 3.82 -13.64
CA ALA A 80 12.10 3.80 -14.55
C ALA A 80 11.51 5.18 -14.82
N TYR A 81 11.85 6.19 -13.99
CA TYR A 81 11.29 7.52 -14.09
C TYR A 81 12.35 8.61 -14.17
N ASN A 82 12.12 9.60 -15.05
CA ASN A 82 12.71 10.92 -14.89
C ASN A 82 11.81 11.73 -13.96
N ILE A 83 12.38 12.28 -12.89
CA ILE A 83 11.63 13.04 -11.87
C ILE A 83 12.32 14.40 -11.71
N LYS A 84 11.57 15.48 -11.91
CA LYS A 84 11.97 16.83 -11.55
C LYS A 84 11.04 17.32 -10.44
N VAL A 85 11.53 17.30 -9.21
CA VAL A 85 10.76 17.76 -8.03
C VAL A 85 10.59 19.27 -8.10
N ILE A 86 9.38 19.73 -7.76
CA ILE A 86 8.97 21.14 -7.79
C ILE A 86 8.70 21.61 -6.35
N THR A 87 8.03 20.78 -5.54
CA THR A 87 7.65 21.16 -4.17
C THR A 87 7.83 19.98 -3.22
N VAL A 88 8.34 20.29 -2.02
CA VAL A 88 8.43 19.37 -0.87
C VAL A 88 7.74 20.03 0.31
N GLU A 89 6.82 19.34 0.95
CA GLU A 89 6.11 19.79 2.15
C GLU A 89 6.11 18.66 3.20
N SER A 90 6.45 18.98 4.44
CA SER A 90 6.54 18.00 5.53
C SER A 90 7.38 16.76 5.14
N ASN A 91 8.48 16.94 4.44
CA ASN A 91 9.38 15.90 3.93
C ASN A 91 8.77 14.98 2.83
N HIS A 92 7.60 15.29 2.30
CA HIS A 92 6.98 14.60 1.19
C HIS A 92 7.08 15.39 -0.11
N ILE A 93 7.28 14.71 -1.23
CA ILE A 93 7.20 15.34 -2.54
C ILE A 93 5.73 15.57 -2.87
N THR A 94 5.30 16.83 -2.92
CA THR A 94 3.90 17.20 -3.20
C THR A 94 3.68 17.65 -4.64
N ALA A 95 4.75 18.01 -5.36
CA ALA A 95 4.68 18.31 -6.79
C ALA A 95 5.98 17.94 -7.51
N ALA A 96 5.86 17.29 -8.67
CA ALA A 96 6.97 16.99 -9.56
C ALA A 96 6.51 16.81 -11.01
N THR A 97 7.41 17.05 -11.96
CA THR A 97 7.23 16.56 -13.34
C THR A 97 7.83 15.16 -13.42
N VAL A 98 7.03 14.20 -13.87
CA VAL A 98 7.42 12.79 -13.98
C VAL A 98 7.18 12.27 -15.39
N SER A 99 8.15 11.55 -15.93
CA SER A 99 8.02 10.84 -17.21
C SER A 99 8.71 9.48 -17.14
N LEU A 100 8.21 8.50 -17.91
CA LEU A 100 8.82 7.19 -18.01
C LEU A 100 10.12 7.24 -18.84
N VAL A 101 11.10 6.46 -18.39
CA VAL A 101 12.33 6.19 -19.14
C VAL A 101 12.09 4.99 -20.05
N GLN A 102 12.29 5.20 -21.36
CA GLN A 102 12.13 4.12 -22.35
C GLN A 102 13.13 2.97 -22.10
N ASN A 103 12.63 1.73 -22.17
CA ASN A 103 13.43 0.51 -21.99
C ASN A 103 14.15 0.39 -20.63
N ALA A 104 13.75 1.14 -19.62
CA ALA A 104 14.25 0.93 -18.27
C ALA A 104 13.82 -0.44 -17.75
N ASN A 105 14.71 -1.08 -16.98
CA ASN A 105 14.47 -2.39 -16.34
C ASN A 105 14.26 -2.27 -14.82
N GLY A 106 14.18 -1.04 -14.32
CA GLY A 106 13.95 -0.77 -12.90
C GLY A 106 12.50 -0.91 -12.48
N TYR A 107 12.30 -0.76 -11.18
CA TYR A 107 10.98 -0.81 -10.56
C TYR A 107 10.13 0.39 -10.97
N ARG A 108 8.85 0.15 -11.16
CA ARG A 108 7.84 1.18 -11.42
C ARG A 108 6.51 0.79 -10.79
N LEU A 109 5.62 1.75 -10.65
CA LEU A 109 4.23 1.48 -10.30
C LEU A 109 3.55 0.71 -11.45
N PRO A 110 2.65 -0.22 -11.16
CA PRO A 110 1.85 -0.87 -12.17
C PRO A 110 0.91 0.14 -12.86
N THR A 111 0.55 -0.12 -14.08
CA THR A 111 -0.62 0.50 -14.69
C THR A 111 -1.90 -0.08 -14.07
N GLU A 112 -3.04 0.61 -14.22
CA GLU A 112 -4.34 0.11 -13.78
C GLU A 112 -4.63 -1.29 -14.32
N ALA A 113 -4.39 -1.50 -15.61
CA ALA A 113 -4.61 -2.80 -16.26
C ALA A 113 -3.69 -3.90 -15.71
N GLU A 114 -2.43 -3.61 -15.42
CA GLU A 114 -1.50 -4.56 -14.80
C GLU A 114 -1.91 -4.89 -13.37
N TRP A 115 -2.36 -3.88 -12.63
CA TRP A 115 -2.85 -4.06 -11.27
C TRP A 115 -4.10 -4.94 -11.26
N GLU A 116 -5.10 -4.63 -12.07
CA GLU A 116 -6.34 -5.40 -12.19
C GLU A 116 -6.08 -6.85 -12.63
N TYR A 117 -5.21 -7.04 -13.63
CA TYR A 117 -4.81 -8.36 -14.08
C TYR A 117 -4.19 -9.20 -12.94
N ALA A 118 -3.28 -8.61 -12.19
CA ALA A 118 -2.64 -9.30 -11.06
C ALA A 118 -3.60 -9.51 -9.89
N ALA A 119 -4.48 -8.53 -9.60
CA ALA A 119 -5.49 -8.64 -8.55
C ALA A 119 -6.48 -9.78 -8.83
N ARG A 120 -6.78 -10.07 -10.11
CA ARG A 120 -7.63 -11.20 -10.53
C ARG A 120 -6.89 -12.55 -10.65
N GLY A 121 -5.65 -12.63 -10.19
CA GLY A 121 -4.89 -13.87 -10.18
C GLY A 121 -4.05 -14.13 -11.44
N GLY A 122 -4.13 -13.28 -12.46
CA GLY A 122 -3.26 -13.35 -13.65
C GLY A 122 -3.60 -14.44 -14.67
N ASP A 123 -4.69 -15.20 -14.50
CA ASP A 123 -5.16 -16.18 -15.47
C ASP A 123 -6.61 -15.90 -15.88
N GLN A 124 -6.80 -15.38 -17.09
CA GLN A 124 -8.12 -15.06 -17.65
C GLN A 124 -9.00 -16.29 -17.92
N ASN A 125 -8.43 -17.49 -17.93
CA ASN A 125 -9.15 -18.74 -18.15
C ASN A 125 -9.59 -19.39 -16.83
N ALA A 126 -9.06 -18.95 -15.71
CA ALA A 126 -9.46 -19.44 -14.40
C ALA A 126 -10.89 -18.96 -14.06
N ALA A 127 -11.69 -19.83 -13.41
CA ALA A 127 -13.03 -19.48 -12.95
C ALA A 127 -13.02 -18.24 -12.03
N ALA A 128 -11.98 -18.11 -11.22
CA ALA A 128 -11.77 -17.01 -10.28
C ALA A 128 -11.56 -15.64 -10.95
N TRP A 129 -11.22 -15.60 -12.26
CA TRP A 129 -11.10 -14.34 -13.01
C TRP A 129 -12.38 -13.50 -12.98
N ASN A 130 -13.55 -14.16 -12.97
CA ASN A 130 -14.85 -13.50 -13.00
C ASN A 130 -15.47 -13.33 -11.59
N TYR A 131 -14.73 -13.64 -10.53
CA TYR A 131 -15.24 -13.45 -9.18
C TYR A 131 -15.45 -11.97 -8.84
N THR A 132 -16.41 -11.70 -7.99
CA THR A 132 -16.73 -10.35 -7.52
C THR A 132 -15.55 -9.71 -6.78
N PHE A 133 -14.84 -10.51 -6.00
CA PHE A 133 -13.62 -10.13 -5.30
C PHE A 133 -12.45 -11.01 -5.74
N SER A 134 -11.23 -10.49 -5.65
CA SER A 134 -10.04 -11.28 -5.88
C SER A 134 -10.02 -12.49 -4.94
N GLY A 135 -10.10 -13.70 -5.51
CA GLY A 135 -10.12 -14.96 -4.77
C GLY A 135 -11.44 -15.36 -4.11
N ALA A 136 -12.53 -14.59 -4.28
CA ALA A 136 -13.83 -14.92 -3.74
C ALA A 136 -15.00 -14.61 -4.68
N ASP A 137 -15.92 -15.57 -4.87
CA ASP A 137 -17.00 -15.47 -5.87
C ASP A 137 -18.15 -14.55 -5.44
N LYS A 138 -18.49 -14.47 -4.17
CA LYS A 138 -19.72 -13.79 -3.73
C LYS A 138 -19.50 -12.88 -2.54
N ALA A 139 -20.15 -11.72 -2.62
CA ALA A 139 -20.52 -10.95 -1.46
C ALA A 139 -21.76 -11.57 -0.81
N ASP A 140 -21.65 -11.96 0.45
CA ASP A 140 -22.79 -12.44 1.24
C ASP A 140 -23.59 -11.26 1.75
N GLY A 141 -24.35 -10.62 0.92
CA GLY A 141 -25.21 -9.56 1.38
C GLY A 141 -25.12 -8.25 0.63
N THR A 142 -26.07 -7.40 0.92
CA THR A 142 -26.36 -6.16 0.21
C THR A 142 -25.74 -4.91 0.85
N SER A 143 -25.00 -5.06 1.94
CA SER A 143 -24.40 -3.93 2.66
C SER A 143 -22.88 -3.90 2.48
N TYR A 144 -22.37 -2.80 1.98
CA TYR A 144 -20.97 -2.63 1.61
C TYR A 144 -20.04 -2.24 2.77
N SER A 145 -20.53 -1.89 3.93
CA SER A 145 -19.68 -1.31 4.97
C SER A 145 -19.68 -2.04 6.32
N ASN A 146 -20.81 -2.51 6.79
CA ASN A 146 -20.94 -2.92 8.19
C ASN A 146 -21.47 -4.35 8.40
N SER A 147 -21.49 -5.18 7.36
CA SER A 147 -21.93 -6.59 7.50
C SER A 147 -20.80 -7.54 7.19
N LYS A 148 -20.78 -8.64 7.94
CA LYS A 148 -19.86 -9.74 7.70
C LYS A 148 -20.09 -10.30 6.29
N ASN A 149 -18.99 -10.44 5.55
CA ASN A 149 -18.96 -11.05 4.25
C ASN A 149 -17.90 -12.15 4.25
N SER A 150 -18.32 -13.41 4.33
CA SER A 150 -17.40 -14.53 4.48
C SER A 150 -16.44 -14.69 3.29
N GLY A 151 -16.89 -14.38 2.09
CA GLY A 151 -16.04 -14.38 0.90
C GLY A 151 -14.95 -13.32 0.96
N LEU A 152 -15.34 -12.09 1.22
CA LEU A 152 -14.39 -10.98 1.35
C LEU A 152 -13.48 -11.14 2.57
N ASP A 153 -14.01 -11.68 3.68
CA ASP A 153 -13.25 -11.91 4.90
C ASP A 153 -12.03 -12.82 4.70
N SER A 154 -12.14 -13.77 3.80
CA SER A 154 -11.04 -14.70 3.49
C SER A 154 -9.90 -14.06 2.71
N VAL A 155 -10.17 -13.02 1.91
CA VAL A 155 -9.20 -12.45 0.94
C VAL A 155 -8.82 -11.00 1.20
N GLY A 156 -9.52 -10.28 2.06
CA GLY A 156 -9.28 -8.86 2.28
C GLY A 156 -9.55 -8.38 3.71
N TRP A 157 -8.96 -7.24 4.02
CA TRP A 157 -9.28 -6.45 5.20
C TRP A 157 -10.24 -5.33 4.78
N TYR A 158 -11.33 -5.16 5.52
CA TYR A 158 -12.36 -4.15 5.25
C TYR A 158 -12.99 -3.68 6.55
N CYS A 159 -13.88 -2.71 6.52
CA CYS A 159 -14.44 -2.08 7.74
C CYS A 159 -14.91 -3.07 8.80
N TYR A 160 -15.53 -4.17 8.42
CA TYR A 160 -16.08 -5.14 9.36
C TYR A 160 -15.02 -5.97 10.08
N ASN A 161 -13.98 -6.43 9.37
CA ASN A 161 -12.96 -7.33 9.92
C ASN A 161 -11.64 -6.63 10.27
N ASN A 162 -11.61 -5.31 10.15
CA ASN A 162 -10.45 -4.46 10.44
C ASN A 162 -10.43 -3.97 11.90
N ILE A 163 -11.29 -4.49 12.75
CA ILE A 163 -11.44 -4.09 14.15
C ILE A 163 -11.42 -5.31 15.06
N THR A 164 -10.87 -5.18 16.26
CA THR A 164 -10.97 -6.18 17.31
C THR A 164 -12.31 -6.05 18.02
N GLY A 165 -13.20 -6.97 17.76
CA GLY A 165 -14.50 -7.07 18.41
C GLY A 165 -15.63 -7.15 17.40
N GLU A 166 -16.49 -8.16 17.59
CA GLU A 166 -17.74 -8.31 16.85
C GLU A 166 -18.74 -7.25 17.31
N THR A 167 -18.54 -6.00 16.94
CA THR A 167 -19.57 -4.99 17.10
C THR A 167 -20.33 -4.86 15.79
N GLY A 168 -21.39 -5.65 15.66
CA GLY A 168 -22.37 -5.50 14.58
C GLY A 168 -23.17 -4.19 14.73
N ASP A 169 -22.56 -3.11 15.16
CA ASP A 169 -23.22 -1.83 15.36
C ASP A 169 -22.85 -0.86 14.25
N SER A 170 -23.84 -0.17 13.76
CA SER A 170 -23.78 0.77 12.63
C SER A 170 -23.00 2.07 12.92
N ASP A 171 -22.53 2.25 14.14
CA ASP A 171 -21.79 3.42 14.61
C ASP A 171 -20.30 3.10 14.85
N VAL A 172 -19.64 2.45 13.86
CA VAL A 172 -18.18 2.29 13.91
C VAL A 172 -17.54 3.66 13.81
N THR A 173 -17.21 4.25 14.93
CA THR A 173 -16.29 5.38 14.99
C THR A 173 -14.91 4.84 14.63
N TYR A 174 -14.22 5.48 13.69
CA TYR A 174 -12.90 5.11 13.16
C TYR A 174 -11.77 5.06 14.20
N ASN A 175 -12.07 5.24 15.47
CA ASN A 175 -11.15 5.24 16.62
C ASN A 175 -11.29 3.99 17.49
N VAL A 176 -11.67 2.86 16.92
CA VAL A 176 -11.77 1.62 17.68
C VAL A 176 -10.39 0.97 17.74
N GLU A 177 -10.01 0.52 18.94
CA GLU A 177 -8.79 -0.25 19.16
C GLU A 177 -8.67 -1.38 18.12
N GLY A 178 -7.55 -1.43 17.41
CA GLY A 178 -7.31 -2.41 16.36
C GLY A 178 -7.72 -2.01 14.94
N CYS A 179 -8.25 -0.80 14.71
CA CYS A 179 -8.44 -0.29 13.35
C CYS A 179 -7.10 0.10 12.72
N GLY A 180 -6.94 -0.19 11.44
CA GLY A 180 -5.76 0.20 10.66
C GLY A 180 -5.31 -0.87 9.68
N THR A 181 -4.05 -0.79 9.27
CA THR A 181 -3.43 -1.79 8.41
C THR A 181 -3.06 -3.05 9.20
N HIS A 182 -2.89 -4.17 8.51
CA HIS A 182 -2.44 -5.45 9.06
C HIS A 182 -1.18 -5.94 8.36
N GLU A 183 -0.45 -6.86 8.98
CA GLU A 183 0.70 -7.49 8.32
C GLU A 183 0.30 -8.04 6.95
N VAL A 184 1.15 -7.83 5.95
CA VAL A 184 0.95 -8.37 4.61
C VAL A 184 0.94 -9.90 4.62
N GLY A 185 0.19 -10.50 3.70
CA GLY A 185 0.16 -11.95 3.54
C GLY A 185 -0.62 -12.73 4.59
N LYS A 186 -1.45 -12.09 5.40
CA LYS A 186 -2.31 -12.75 6.42
C LYS A 186 -3.65 -13.24 5.86
N LYS A 187 -4.03 -12.84 4.67
CA LYS A 187 -5.24 -13.29 3.98
C LYS A 187 -4.90 -14.34 2.92
N ALA A 188 -5.91 -15.09 2.45
CA ALA A 188 -5.73 -16.03 1.37
C ALA A 188 -5.22 -15.32 0.11
N ALA A 189 -4.37 -16.01 -0.64
CA ALA A 189 -3.92 -15.49 -1.93
C ALA A 189 -5.10 -15.35 -2.89
N ASN A 190 -5.03 -14.38 -3.80
CA ASN A 190 -5.86 -14.37 -4.99
C ASN A 190 -5.58 -15.61 -5.86
N ALA A 191 -6.50 -15.95 -6.70
CA ALA A 191 -6.46 -17.16 -7.54
C ALA A 191 -5.28 -17.16 -8.52
#